data_8a0eb4265a1fb5eeb2606eefc00f866e
#
_entry.id   8a0eb4265a1fb5eeb2606eefc00f866e
#
_cell.length_a   1.000
_cell.length_b   1.000
_cell.length_c   1.000
_cell.angle_alpha   90.00
_cell.angle_beta   90.00
_cell.angle_gamma   90.00
#
_symmetry.space_group_name_H-M   'P 1'
#
loop_
_entity.id
_entity.type
_entity.pdbx_description
1 polymer ?
#
loop_
_entity_poly.entity_id
_entity_poly.type
_entity_poly.pdbx_seq_one_letter_code
_entity_poly.pdbx_strand_id
1 'polypeptide(L)'
;MLKTYSQSWKKKEDNHHEIRIKLNLKVNGHEKAILTQENTPVGSKFIADGDRKRTIEVKSEHFDTFLKVNPFANKTYGSCAVVGNAGILANSSCGKMIDSAEYVIRCNLPPLTNGYEKHVGVKTDLVSANPSILSQKYGSLLGARRKFMEKLCQYGNSMLLFPAFSYVANIAVCMRAFHTIKDFGSPMQPIYFSPEYLKNLDSFWRTQGWKAVRLTTGMMLTSMALELCDNVHLYGFWPFSLHPHTFEEMTNHYYDDKRPKGGFHAMPEEFKLLLKLHNQGVLKLHLGNCKPN
;
A
#
# COMPACT_ATOMS: atom_id res chain seq x y z
N MET A 1 -0.41 25.05 5.96
CA MET A 1 -0.85 23.69 5.65
C MET A 1 -2.37 23.54 5.73
N LEU A 2 -3.01 23.79 6.89
CA LEU A 2 -4.50 23.67 7.04
C LEU A 2 -5.27 24.67 6.16
N LYS A 3 -4.81 25.90 5.99
CA LYS A 3 -5.46 26.89 5.10
C LYS A 3 -5.51 26.40 3.64
N THR A 4 -4.52 25.65 3.20
CA THR A 4 -4.46 25.12 1.83
C THR A 4 -5.40 23.92 1.68
N TYR A 5 -5.51 23.08 2.71
CA TYR A 5 -6.40 21.92 2.70
C TYR A 5 -7.88 22.29 2.84
N SER A 6 -8.23 23.40 3.52
CA SER A 6 -9.62 23.82 3.73
C SER A 6 -10.32 24.37 2.48
N GLN A 7 -9.61 24.49 1.35
CA GLN A 7 -10.23 24.86 0.08
C GLN A 7 -11.06 23.69 -0.47
N SER A 8 -12.18 24.02 -1.15
CA SER A 8 -13.01 23.00 -1.80
C SER A 8 -12.20 22.23 -2.84
N TRP A 9 -12.00 20.94 -2.61
CA TRP A 9 -11.25 20.10 -3.54
C TRP A 9 -12.05 19.84 -4.81
N LYS A 10 -11.40 20.01 -5.95
CA LYS A 10 -11.92 19.60 -7.26
C LYS A 10 -10.86 18.81 -8.00
N LYS A 11 -11.24 17.69 -8.62
CA LYS A 11 -10.37 16.96 -9.52
C LYS A 11 -9.97 17.85 -10.69
N LYS A 12 -8.72 17.77 -11.11
CA LYS A 12 -8.19 18.40 -12.33
C LYS A 12 -7.69 17.27 -13.23
N GLU A 13 -8.51 16.95 -14.23
CA GLU A 13 -8.26 15.80 -15.12
C GLU A 13 -6.89 15.89 -15.80
N ASP A 14 -6.52 17.08 -16.32
CA ASP A 14 -5.25 17.29 -17.00
C ASP A 14 -4.05 17.00 -16.07
N ASN A 15 -4.09 17.46 -14.83
CA ASN A 15 -3.02 17.23 -13.86
C ASN A 15 -2.91 15.75 -13.48
N HIS A 16 -4.06 15.06 -13.30
CA HIS A 16 -4.07 13.63 -13.03
C HIS A 16 -3.50 12.85 -14.21
N HIS A 17 -3.94 13.17 -15.43
CA HIS A 17 -3.47 12.54 -16.66
C HIS A 17 -1.97 12.75 -16.87
N GLU A 18 -1.46 13.96 -16.65
CA GLU A 18 -0.04 14.27 -16.74
C GLU A 18 0.82 13.43 -15.78
N ILE A 19 0.42 13.31 -14.51
CA ILE A 19 1.13 12.48 -13.52
C ILE A 19 1.07 11.00 -13.91
N ARG A 20 -0.09 10.49 -14.36
CA ARG A 20 -0.26 9.11 -14.83
C ARG A 20 0.66 8.81 -16.01
N ILE A 21 0.73 9.68 -17.01
CA ILE A 21 1.64 9.51 -18.16
C ILE A 21 3.10 9.47 -17.68
N LYS A 22 3.50 10.42 -16.85
CA LYS A 22 4.87 10.46 -16.30
C LYS A 22 5.24 9.22 -15.50
N LEU A 23 4.33 8.71 -14.67
CA LEU A 23 4.50 7.46 -13.96
C LEU A 23 4.62 6.30 -14.94
N ASN A 24 3.68 6.16 -15.88
CA ASN A 24 3.67 5.07 -16.83
C ASN A 24 4.96 5.03 -17.67
N LEU A 25 5.41 6.16 -18.16
CA LEU A 25 6.66 6.26 -18.94
C LEU A 25 7.90 5.87 -18.13
N LYS A 26 7.93 6.17 -16.83
CA LYS A 26 9.11 5.94 -15.99
C LYS A 26 9.07 4.61 -15.24
N VAL A 27 7.90 4.15 -14.86
CA VAL A 27 7.71 3.05 -13.90
C VAL A 27 6.91 1.90 -14.50
N ASN A 28 5.84 2.22 -15.25
CA ASN A 28 4.92 1.27 -15.90
C ASN A 28 4.36 0.20 -14.95
N GLY A 29 3.57 0.65 -13.96
CA GLY A 29 3.00 -0.25 -12.96
C GLY A 29 2.01 -1.26 -13.49
N HIS A 30 1.27 -0.93 -14.57
CA HIS A 30 0.36 -1.87 -15.25
C HIS A 30 1.05 -3.17 -15.67
N GLU A 31 2.30 -3.11 -16.07
CA GLU A 31 3.05 -4.28 -16.56
C GLU A 31 4.11 -4.76 -15.57
N LYS A 32 4.73 -3.82 -14.83
CA LYS A 32 5.97 -4.08 -14.10
C LYS A 32 5.86 -4.04 -12.58
N ALA A 33 4.71 -3.65 -12.00
CA ALA A 33 4.59 -3.55 -10.55
C ALA A 33 4.73 -4.91 -9.85
N ILE A 34 4.26 -5.97 -10.48
CA ILE A 34 4.16 -7.31 -9.89
C ILE A 34 5.05 -8.29 -10.65
N LEU A 35 5.79 -9.13 -9.88
CA LEU A 35 6.53 -10.26 -10.42
C LEU A 35 5.55 -11.34 -10.88
N THR A 36 5.71 -11.78 -12.12
CA THR A 36 4.90 -12.86 -12.73
C THR A 36 5.80 -13.85 -13.46
N GLN A 37 5.28 -15.02 -13.78
CA GLN A 37 6.00 -16.00 -14.57
C GLN A 37 6.31 -15.49 -16.00
N GLU A 38 5.41 -14.66 -16.53
CA GLU A 38 5.56 -14.06 -17.85
C GLU A 38 6.71 -13.03 -17.91
N ASN A 39 6.80 -12.13 -16.90
CA ASN A 39 7.78 -11.03 -16.91
C ASN A 39 9.08 -11.33 -16.15
N THR A 40 9.13 -12.44 -15.38
CA THR A 40 10.25 -12.75 -14.47
C THR A 40 10.56 -14.27 -14.52
N PRO A 41 11.16 -14.78 -15.61
CA PRO A 41 11.50 -16.19 -15.73
C PRO A 41 12.61 -16.62 -14.76
N VAL A 42 12.76 -17.93 -14.55
CA VAL A 42 13.85 -18.52 -13.77
C VAL A 42 15.20 -18.04 -14.30
N GLY A 43 16.12 -17.69 -13.41
CA GLY A 43 17.42 -17.12 -13.75
C GLY A 43 17.42 -15.58 -13.91
N SER A 44 16.25 -14.93 -13.90
CA SER A 44 16.18 -13.45 -13.87
C SER A 44 16.95 -12.90 -12.67
N LYS A 45 17.68 -11.80 -12.89
CA LYS A 45 18.48 -11.14 -11.86
C LYS A 45 18.02 -9.72 -11.67
N PHE A 46 17.84 -9.30 -10.41
CA PHE A 46 17.55 -7.92 -10.05
C PHE A 46 18.25 -7.51 -8.76
N ILE A 47 18.46 -6.23 -8.59
CA ILE A 47 19.05 -5.67 -7.37
C ILE A 47 17.92 -5.43 -6.37
N ALA A 48 18.07 -5.91 -5.15
CA ALA A 48 17.14 -5.65 -4.05
C ALA A 48 17.02 -4.12 -3.82
N ASP A 49 15.81 -3.56 -3.93
CA ASP A 49 15.60 -2.11 -3.83
C ASP A 49 15.88 -1.55 -2.43
N GLY A 50 15.72 -2.36 -1.40
CA GLY A 50 16.04 -2.04 -0.02
C GLY A 50 17.50 -2.30 0.38
N ASP A 51 18.18 -3.22 -0.31
CA ASP A 51 19.60 -3.52 -0.13
C ASP A 51 20.32 -3.50 -1.49
N ARG A 52 20.67 -2.31 -1.93
CA ARG A 52 21.24 -2.04 -3.26
C ARG A 52 22.58 -2.74 -3.56
N LYS A 53 23.16 -3.42 -2.58
CA LYS A 53 24.39 -4.21 -2.74
C LYS A 53 24.12 -5.69 -3.02
N ARG A 54 22.88 -6.12 -2.89
CA ARG A 54 22.49 -7.53 -3.05
C ARG A 54 21.76 -7.76 -4.37
N THR A 55 22.29 -8.66 -5.16
CA THR A 55 21.63 -9.21 -6.35
C THR A 55 20.85 -10.46 -5.94
N ILE A 56 19.62 -10.55 -6.39
CA ILE A 56 18.75 -11.71 -6.20
C ILE A 56 18.57 -12.38 -7.55
N GLU A 57 18.76 -13.69 -7.58
CA GLU A 57 18.45 -14.53 -8.74
C GLU A 57 17.15 -15.31 -8.47
N VAL A 58 16.27 -15.29 -9.43
CA VAL A 58 15.00 -16.00 -9.37
C VAL A 58 15.25 -17.48 -9.58
N LYS A 59 15.03 -18.27 -8.53
CA LYS A 59 15.10 -19.72 -8.55
C LYS A 59 13.74 -20.30 -8.90
N SER A 60 13.70 -21.59 -9.28
CA SER A 60 12.46 -22.33 -9.55
C SER A 60 11.47 -22.22 -8.39
N GLU A 61 11.95 -22.37 -7.14
CA GLU A 61 11.13 -22.27 -5.92
C GLU A 61 10.44 -20.90 -5.76
N HIS A 62 11.04 -19.80 -6.26
CA HIS A 62 10.43 -18.48 -6.28
C HIS A 62 9.42 -18.36 -7.42
N PHE A 63 9.83 -18.79 -8.61
CA PHE A 63 9.04 -18.73 -9.84
C PHE A 63 7.70 -19.44 -9.70
N ASP A 64 7.68 -20.62 -9.06
CA ASP A 64 6.48 -21.42 -8.82
C ASP A 64 5.45 -20.72 -7.92
N THR A 65 5.87 -19.69 -7.19
CA THR A 65 4.98 -18.86 -6.36
C THR A 65 4.40 -17.65 -7.08
N PHE A 66 4.93 -17.30 -8.26
CA PHE A 66 4.48 -16.15 -9.02
C PHE A 66 3.19 -16.45 -9.77
N LEU A 67 2.34 -15.42 -9.93
CA LEU A 67 1.21 -15.52 -10.85
C LEU A 67 1.71 -15.75 -12.28
N LYS A 68 0.91 -16.43 -13.09
CA LYS A 68 1.23 -16.64 -14.51
C LYS A 68 1.31 -15.31 -15.25
N VAL A 69 0.28 -14.47 -15.09
CA VAL A 69 0.12 -13.18 -15.77
C VAL A 69 -0.10 -12.06 -14.77
N ASN A 70 0.17 -10.83 -15.17
CA ASN A 70 -0.02 -9.66 -14.33
C ASN A 70 -1.53 -9.39 -14.12
N PRO A 71 -2.01 -9.36 -12.87
CA PRO A 71 -3.43 -9.14 -12.57
C PRO A 71 -3.91 -7.72 -12.93
N PHE A 72 -3.00 -6.78 -13.17
CA PHE A 72 -3.29 -5.38 -13.49
C PHE A 72 -3.14 -5.04 -14.97
N ALA A 73 -2.63 -5.97 -15.80
CA ALA A 73 -2.45 -5.74 -17.23
C ALA A 73 -3.79 -5.31 -17.87
N ASN A 74 -3.77 -4.19 -18.59
CA ASN A 74 -4.92 -3.62 -19.30
C ASN A 74 -6.14 -3.32 -18.41
N LYS A 75 -5.97 -3.17 -17.08
CA LYS A 75 -7.06 -2.82 -16.17
C LYS A 75 -6.97 -1.36 -15.75
N THR A 76 -8.12 -0.68 -15.80
CA THR A 76 -8.32 0.65 -15.23
C THR A 76 -9.58 0.61 -14.38
N TYR A 77 -9.52 1.21 -13.20
CA TYR A 77 -10.65 1.30 -12.28
C TYR A 77 -11.15 2.74 -12.22
N GLY A 78 -12.47 2.93 -12.20
CA GLY A 78 -13.06 4.27 -12.11
C GLY A 78 -12.75 4.98 -10.80
N SER A 79 -12.62 4.24 -9.68
CA SER A 79 -12.24 4.81 -8.39
C SER A 79 -11.47 3.85 -7.51
N CYS A 80 -10.43 4.37 -6.84
CA CYS A 80 -9.65 3.63 -5.85
C CYS A 80 -9.66 4.33 -4.49
N ALA A 81 -9.83 3.54 -3.43
CA ALA A 81 -9.55 3.94 -2.06
C ALA A 81 -8.24 3.32 -1.59
N VAL A 82 -7.23 4.14 -1.31
CA VAL A 82 -5.99 3.68 -0.65
C VAL A 82 -6.11 3.99 0.83
N VAL A 83 -6.10 2.95 1.65
CA VAL A 83 -6.37 3.07 3.09
C VAL A 83 -5.08 2.82 3.87
N GLY A 84 -4.52 3.91 4.41
CA GLY A 84 -3.45 3.88 5.41
C GLY A 84 -4.00 3.54 6.79
N ASN A 85 -3.13 3.63 7.79
CA ASN A 85 -3.47 3.15 9.14
C ASN A 85 -3.45 4.23 10.22
N ALA A 86 -3.20 5.51 9.86
CA ALA A 86 -3.05 6.57 10.85
C ALA A 86 -4.28 6.76 11.74
N GLY A 87 -4.05 7.21 12.95
CA GLY A 87 -5.07 7.45 13.97
C GLY A 87 -6.22 8.36 13.54
N ILE A 88 -6.02 9.19 12.52
CA ILE A 88 -7.07 10.04 11.93
C ILE A 88 -8.29 9.24 11.42
N LEU A 89 -8.17 7.94 11.20
CA LEU A 89 -9.29 7.07 10.86
C LEU A 89 -10.15 6.69 12.06
N ALA A 90 -9.63 6.78 13.27
CA ALA A 90 -10.43 6.58 14.47
C ALA A 90 -11.59 7.58 14.47
N ASN A 91 -12.80 7.08 14.67
CA ASN A 91 -14.05 7.88 14.70
C ASN A 91 -14.37 8.66 13.41
N SER A 92 -13.69 8.39 12.29
CA SER A 92 -13.86 9.12 11.02
C SER A 92 -15.19 8.86 10.31
N SER A 93 -15.86 7.74 10.60
CA SER A 93 -17.09 7.28 9.89
C SER A 93 -16.92 7.15 8.37
N CYS A 94 -15.70 6.89 7.88
CA CYS A 94 -15.39 6.80 6.45
C CYS A 94 -15.67 5.42 5.83
N GLY A 95 -16.05 4.41 6.62
CA GLY A 95 -16.14 3.03 6.17
C GLY A 95 -16.99 2.84 4.91
N LYS A 96 -18.22 3.38 4.89
CA LYS A 96 -19.11 3.29 3.71
C LYS A 96 -18.52 3.96 2.47
N MET A 97 -17.84 5.10 2.64
CA MET A 97 -17.21 5.83 1.53
C MET A 97 -16.00 5.06 0.98
N ILE A 98 -15.21 4.44 1.85
CA ILE A 98 -14.11 3.56 1.46
C ILE A 98 -14.66 2.36 0.66
N ASP A 99 -15.69 1.68 1.19
CA ASP A 99 -16.26 0.48 0.57
C ASP A 99 -17.01 0.76 -0.74
N SER A 100 -17.39 2.01 -1.00
CA SER A 100 -18.02 2.42 -2.27
C SER A 100 -17.03 2.55 -3.44
N ALA A 101 -15.73 2.60 -3.18
CA ALA A 101 -14.73 2.62 -4.25
C ALA A 101 -14.74 1.31 -5.04
N GLU A 102 -14.49 1.41 -6.35
CA GLU A 102 -14.42 0.23 -7.21
C GLU A 102 -13.28 -0.71 -6.78
N TYR A 103 -12.14 -0.16 -6.39
CA TYR A 103 -10.98 -0.93 -5.93
C TYR A 103 -10.44 -0.39 -4.61
N VAL A 104 -10.34 -1.25 -3.58
CA VAL A 104 -9.88 -0.87 -2.24
C VAL A 104 -8.54 -1.51 -1.93
N ILE A 105 -7.54 -0.66 -1.66
CA ILE A 105 -6.15 -1.03 -1.36
C ILE A 105 -5.85 -0.71 0.09
N ARG A 106 -5.37 -1.69 0.87
CA ARG A 106 -5.06 -1.49 2.30
C ARG A 106 -3.60 -1.73 2.62
N CYS A 107 -3.07 -0.93 3.55
CA CYS A 107 -1.70 -1.03 4.01
C CYS A 107 -1.60 -1.98 5.20
N ASN A 108 -0.80 -3.06 5.06
CA ASN A 108 -0.12 -3.70 6.18
C ASN A 108 -1.00 -4.47 7.17
N LEU A 109 -1.95 -5.27 6.67
CA LEU A 109 -2.82 -6.16 7.44
C LEU A 109 -3.50 -5.50 8.66
N PRO A 110 -4.21 -4.38 8.51
CA PRO A 110 -4.90 -3.71 9.62
C PRO A 110 -6.11 -4.54 10.10
N PRO A 111 -6.61 -4.35 11.32
CA PRO A 111 -7.91 -4.89 11.71
C PRO A 111 -9.05 -4.14 11.01
N LEU A 112 -10.05 -4.88 10.51
CA LEU A 112 -11.23 -4.30 9.85
C LEU A 112 -12.51 -4.50 10.63
N THR A 113 -12.52 -5.50 11.54
CA THR A 113 -13.67 -5.95 12.32
C THR A 113 -13.56 -5.54 13.78
N ASN A 114 -14.57 -5.86 14.59
CA ASN A 114 -14.64 -5.56 16.03
C ASN A 114 -14.72 -4.06 16.33
N GLY A 115 -15.59 -3.35 15.62
CA GLY A 115 -15.88 -1.93 15.86
C GLY A 115 -15.15 -0.97 14.93
N TYR A 116 -14.25 -1.45 14.08
CA TYR A 116 -13.55 -0.60 13.11
C TYR A 116 -14.33 -0.40 11.79
N GLU A 117 -15.28 -1.26 11.47
CA GLU A 117 -15.99 -1.33 10.20
C GLU A 117 -16.59 0.03 9.79
N LYS A 118 -17.22 0.70 10.76
CA LYS A 118 -17.82 2.03 10.56
C LYS A 118 -16.81 3.06 10.05
N HIS A 119 -15.55 2.94 10.49
CA HIS A 119 -14.52 3.95 10.27
C HIS A 119 -13.62 3.63 9.09
N VAL A 120 -13.34 2.34 8.86
CA VAL A 120 -12.36 1.91 7.86
C VAL A 120 -12.94 1.03 6.75
N GLY A 121 -14.23 0.64 6.85
CA GLY A 121 -14.86 -0.29 5.92
C GLY A 121 -14.30 -1.71 6.02
N VAL A 122 -14.83 -2.61 5.20
CA VAL A 122 -14.42 -4.03 5.17
C VAL A 122 -14.01 -4.51 3.79
N LYS A 123 -14.47 -3.85 2.71
CA LYS A 123 -14.08 -4.20 1.34
C LYS A 123 -12.56 -4.14 1.19
N THR A 124 -12.00 -5.16 0.57
CA THR A 124 -10.58 -5.26 0.29
C THR A 124 -10.36 -6.00 -1.01
N ASP A 125 -9.70 -5.36 -1.96
CA ASP A 125 -9.31 -5.97 -3.23
C ASP A 125 -7.82 -6.31 -3.21
N LEU A 126 -7.03 -5.47 -2.52
CA LEU A 126 -5.60 -5.69 -2.31
C LEU A 126 -5.20 -5.25 -0.91
N VAL A 127 -4.45 -6.09 -0.21
CA VAL A 127 -3.82 -5.72 1.07
C VAL A 127 -2.33 -6.04 1.04
N SER A 128 -1.49 -5.15 1.57
CA SER A 128 -0.07 -5.43 1.69
C SER A 128 0.28 -6.06 3.04
N ALA A 129 1.37 -6.80 3.09
CA ALA A 129 1.96 -7.31 4.31
C ALA A 129 3.48 -7.12 4.31
N ASN A 130 3.97 -6.23 5.17
CA ASN A 130 5.41 -6.08 5.36
C ASN A 130 5.99 -7.32 6.06
N PRO A 131 7.17 -7.81 5.63
CA PRO A 131 7.82 -8.95 6.26
C PRO A 131 8.05 -8.79 7.77
N SER A 132 8.22 -7.57 8.25
CA SER A 132 8.32 -7.26 9.67
C SER A 132 7.08 -7.67 10.49
N ILE A 133 5.87 -7.56 9.92
CA ILE A 133 4.65 -8.04 10.57
C ILE A 133 4.67 -9.56 10.69
N LEU A 134 5.08 -10.26 9.64
CA LEU A 134 5.17 -11.72 9.65
C LEU A 134 6.16 -12.19 10.73
N SER A 135 7.27 -11.49 10.87
CA SER A 135 8.28 -11.82 11.87
C SER A 135 7.84 -11.46 13.30
N GLN A 136 7.37 -10.23 13.50
CA GLN A 136 7.08 -9.72 14.86
C GLN A 136 5.76 -10.25 15.45
N LYS A 137 4.70 -10.35 14.64
CA LYS A 137 3.38 -10.78 15.13
C LYS A 137 3.13 -12.28 15.03
N TYR A 138 3.80 -12.95 14.08
CA TYR A 138 3.54 -14.35 13.73
C TYR A 138 4.80 -15.23 13.82
N GLY A 139 5.86 -14.79 14.52
CA GLY A 139 7.08 -15.57 14.75
C GLY A 139 7.70 -16.12 13.45
N SER A 140 7.72 -15.30 12.39
CA SER A 140 8.18 -15.68 11.06
C SER A 140 7.46 -16.91 10.48
N LEU A 141 6.26 -17.23 10.97
CA LEU A 141 5.42 -18.39 10.60
C LEU A 141 6.07 -19.76 10.87
N LEU A 142 6.99 -19.81 11.83
CA LEU A 142 7.60 -21.06 12.28
C LEU A 142 6.69 -21.87 13.23
N GLY A 143 5.69 -21.21 13.86
CA GLY A 143 4.72 -21.87 14.76
C GLY A 143 3.33 -21.22 14.79
N ALA A 144 3.18 -19.93 14.42
CA ALA A 144 1.93 -19.15 14.52
C ALA A 144 1.12 -19.12 13.21
N ARG A 145 1.16 -20.19 12.41
CA ARG A 145 0.51 -20.26 11.08
C ARG A 145 -1.01 -20.09 11.17
N ARG A 146 -1.66 -20.77 12.11
CA ARG A 146 -3.13 -20.67 12.33
C ARG A 146 -3.54 -19.24 12.65
N LYS A 147 -2.86 -18.57 13.60
CA LYS A 147 -3.12 -17.18 13.98
C LYS A 147 -3.00 -16.21 12.79
N PHE A 148 -2.04 -16.45 11.90
CA PHE A 148 -1.91 -15.69 10.67
C PHE A 148 -3.10 -15.90 9.74
N MET A 149 -3.54 -17.16 9.54
CA MET A 149 -4.68 -17.47 8.69
C MET A 149 -6.00 -16.92 9.23
N GLU A 150 -6.24 -17.00 10.54
CA GLU A 150 -7.40 -16.37 11.20
C GLU A 150 -7.45 -14.87 10.94
N LYS A 151 -6.28 -14.20 10.98
CA LYS A 151 -6.19 -12.78 10.64
C LYS A 151 -6.51 -12.50 9.17
N LEU A 152 -6.13 -13.38 8.26
CA LEU A 152 -6.37 -13.21 6.83
C LEU A 152 -7.85 -13.39 6.44
N CYS A 153 -8.64 -14.15 7.19
CA CYS A 153 -10.05 -14.40 6.87
C CYS A 153 -10.89 -13.12 6.66
N GLN A 154 -10.56 -12.02 7.35
CA GLN A 154 -11.29 -10.76 7.21
C GLN A 154 -11.09 -10.07 5.86
N TYR A 155 -10.11 -10.49 5.05
CA TYR A 155 -9.81 -9.90 3.74
C TYR A 155 -10.42 -10.70 2.57
N GLY A 156 -11.10 -11.81 2.85
CA GLY A 156 -11.77 -12.64 1.84
C GLY A 156 -10.80 -13.21 0.79
N ASN A 157 -11.12 -12.98 -0.48
CA ASN A 157 -10.34 -13.44 -1.64
C ASN A 157 -9.41 -12.38 -2.24
N SER A 158 -9.08 -11.35 -1.46
CA SER A 158 -8.21 -10.27 -1.93
C SER A 158 -6.80 -10.73 -2.29
N MET A 159 -6.10 -9.93 -3.07
CA MET A 159 -4.67 -10.11 -3.30
C MET A 159 -3.87 -9.70 -2.05
N LEU A 160 -2.84 -10.47 -1.72
CA LEU A 160 -1.91 -10.20 -0.62
C LEU A 160 -0.53 -9.87 -1.16
N LEU A 161 -0.16 -8.60 -1.08
CA LEU A 161 1.05 -8.06 -1.70
C LEU A 161 2.21 -8.03 -0.72
N PHE A 162 3.32 -8.66 -1.10
CA PHE A 162 4.55 -8.69 -0.34
C PHE A 162 5.70 -7.93 -1.05
N PRO A 163 6.44 -7.06 -0.36
CA PRO A 163 7.74 -6.57 -0.81
C PRO A 163 8.85 -7.59 -0.50
N ALA A 164 8.66 -8.84 -0.91
CA ALA A 164 9.50 -9.98 -0.51
C ALA A 164 10.95 -9.83 -0.96
N PHE A 165 11.15 -9.32 -2.16
CA PHE A 165 12.45 -9.22 -2.83
C PHE A 165 13.14 -7.87 -2.61
N SER A 166 12.59 -7.02 -1.75
CA SER A 166 13.23 -5.76 -1.36
C SER A 166 14.49 -5.96 -0.51
N TYR A 167 14.55 -7.06 0.25
CA TYR A 167 15.69 -7.49 1.04
C TYR A 167 15.82 -9.00 0.97
N VAL A 168 17.01 -9.52 0.77
CA VAL A 168 17.27 -10.97 0.71
C VAL A 168 16.74 -11.71 1.94
N ALA A 169 16.92 -11.12 3.13
CA ALA A 169 16.47 -11.71 4.39
C ALA A 169 14.92 -11.88 4.49
N ASN A 170 14.16 -11.14 3.69
CA ASN A 170 12.70 -11.18 3.73
C ASN A 170 12.09 -12.29 2.85
N ILE A 171 12.84 -12.83 1.90
CA ILE A 171 12.34 -13.81 0.93
C ILE A 171 11.79 -15.04 1.65
N ALA A 172 12.58 -15.63 2.53
CA ALA A 172 12.20 -16.86 3.22
C ALA A 172 10.90 -16.73 4.03
N VAL A 173 10.67 -15.62 4.73
CA VAL A 173 9.43 -15.44 5.50
C VAL A 173 8.22 -15.23 4.57
N CYS A 174 8.37 -14.55 3.45
CA CYS A 174 7.29 -14.37 2.47
C CYS A 174 6.96 -15.68 1.75
N MET A 175 7.95 -16.51 1.45
CA MET A 175 7.73 -17.86 0.91
C MET A 175 6.96 -18.75 1.91
N ARG A 176 7.31 -18.69 3.20
CA ARG A 176 6.52 -19.38 4.23
C ARG A 176 5.08 -18.87 4.31
N ALA A 177 4.85 -17.59 4.11
CA ALA A 177 3.49 -17.03 4.05
C ALA A 177 2.71 -17.60 2.86
N PHE A 178 3.32 -17.64 1.68
CA PHE A 178 2.73 -18.25 0.49
C PHE A 178 2.32 -19.71 0.75
N HIS A 179 3.25 -20.54 1.22
CA HIS A 179 2.95 -21.96 1.51
C HIS A 179 1.91 -22.12 2.61
N THR A 180 1.91 -21.24 3.63
CA THR A 180 0.88 -21.28 4.67
C THR A 180 -0.51 -21.01 4.08
N ILE A 181 -0.66 -20.00 3.23
CA ILE A 181 -1.92 -19.67 2.55
C ILE A 181 -2.40 -20.85 1.71
N LYS A 182 -1.49 -21.46 0.95
CA LYS A 182 -1.78 -22.63 0.11
C LYS A 182 -2.18 -23.85 0.94
N ASP A 183 -1.42 -24.18 1.98
CA ASP A 183 -1.66 -25.36 2.84
C ASP A 183 -3.01 -25.30 3.57
N PHE A 184 -3.46 -24.09 3.93
CA PHE A 184 -4.75 -23.87 4.58
C PHE A 184 -5.91 -23.68 3.58
N GLY A 185 -5.67 -23.78 2.27
CA GLY A 185 -6.70 -23.64 1.24
C GLY A 185 -7.37 -22.25 1.21
N SER A 186 -6.64 -21.19 1.59
CA SER A 186 -7.20 -19.84 1.59
C SER A 186 -7.44 -19.34 0.16
N PRO A 187 -8.54 -18.62 -0.11
CA PRO A 187 -8.80 -18.03 -1.42
C PRO A 187 -7.93 -16.79 -1.71
N MET A 188 -7.19 -16.28 -0.72
CA MET A 188 -6.29 -15.15 -0.93
C MET A 188 -5.18 -15.47 -1.92
N GLN A 189 -4.82 -14.48 -2.73
CA GLN A 189 -3.81 -14.63 -3.78
C GLN A 189 -2.54 -13.86 -3.44
N PRO A 190 -1.45 -14.52 -2.99
CA PRO A 190 -0.16 -13.87 -2.78
C PRO A 190 0.44 -13.35 -4.08
N ILE A 191 0.94 -12.12 -4.04
CA ILE A 191 1.66 -11.45 -5.13
C ILE A 191 2.87 -10.69 -4.59
N TYR A 192 3.81 -10.35 -5.45
CA TYR A 192 5.09 -9.77 -5.03
C TYR A 192 5.40 -8.51 -5.81
N PHE A 193 5.77 -7.43 -5.11
CA PHE A 193 6.32 -6.24 -5.74
C PHE A 193 7.61 -6.56 -6.49
N SER A 194 7.74 -6.02 -7.68
CA SER A 194 9.00 -6.00 -8.42
C SER A 194 9.97 -5.00 -7.79
N PRO A 195 11.19 -5.42 -7.41
CA PRO A 195 12.22 -4.50 -6.93
C PRO A 195 12.62 -3.44 -7.96
N GLU A 196 12.59 -3.78 -9.24
CA GLU A 196 12.87 -2.83 -10.32
C GLU A 196 11.79 -1.74 -10.38
N TYR A 197 10.51 -2.12 -10.27
CA TYR A 197 9.42 -1.16 -10.17
C TYR A 197 9.62 -0.22 -8.99
N LEU A 198 9.89 -0.75 -7.79
CA LEU A 198 10.09 0.05 -6.58
C LEU A 198 11.30 1.00 -6.70
N LYS A 199 12.39 0.56 -7.31
CA LYS A 199 13.56 1.39 -7.60
C LYS A 199 13.24 2.53 -8.57
N ASN A 200 12.51 2.24 -9.63
CA ASN A 200 12.10 3.24 -10.61
C ASN A 200 11.10 4.23 -10.00
N LEU A 201 10.22 3.76 -9.11
CA LEU A 201 9.28 4.58 -8.37
C LEU A 201 10.00 5.54 -7.42
N ASP A 202 10.98 5.08 -6.64
CA ASP A 202 11.84 5.94 -5.80
C ASP A 202 12.54 7.01 -6.65
N SER A 203 13.10 6.61 -7.79
CA SER A 203 13.74 7.53 -8.74
C SER A 203 12.75 8.57 -9.28
N PHE A 204 11.53 8.17 -9.63
CA PHE A 204 10.48 9.08 -10.09
C PHE A 204 10.15 10.13 -9.02
N TRP A 205 9.86 9.72 -7.79
CA TRP A 205 9.48 10.66 -6.73
C TRP A 205 10.63 11.58 -6.32
N ARG A 206 11.88 11.15 -6.47
CA ARG A 206 13.06 12.06 -6.30
C ARG A 206 13.03 13.21 -7.29
N THR A 207 12.62 13.00 -8.52
CA THR A 207 12.44 14.10 -9.51
C THR A 207 11.31 15.04 -9.12
N GLN A 208 10.35 14.60 -8.31
CA GLN A 208 9.25 15.41 -7.78
C GLN A 208 9.56 16.10 -6.43
N GLY A 209 10.82 16.00 -5.97
CA GLY A 209 11.29 16.64 -4.73
C GLY A 209 11.38 15.72 -3.50
N TRP A 210 11.14 14.41 -3.65
CA TRP A 210 11.34 13.43 -2.58
C TRP A 210 12.82 13.29 -2.21
N LYS A 211 13.15 13.35 -0.91
CA LYS A 211 14.56 13.34 -0.44
C LYS A 211 14.89 12.28 0.60
N ALA A 212 13.90 11.57 1.14
CA ALA A 212 14.15 10.61 2.21
C ALA A 212 14.73 9.27 1.71
N VAL A 213 15.04 8.38 2.65
CA VAL A 213 15.78 7.14 2.39
C VAL A 213 14.97 6.14 1.57
N ARG A 214 13.68 5.97 1.90
CA ARG A 214 12.80 4.98 1.26
C ARG A 214 11.33 5.42 1.35
N LEU A 215 10.58 5.17 0.29
CA LEU A 215 9.14 5.35 0.26
C LEU A 215 8.44 4.42 1.27
N THR A 216 7.37 4.90 1.90
CA THR A 216 6.49 4.05 2.70
C THR A 216 5.68 3.13 1.81
N THR A 217 5.16 2.03 2.38
CA THR A 217 4.18 1.18 1.69
C THR A 217 2.97 1.98 1.22
N GLY A 218 2.52 2.96 2.01
CA GLY A 218 1.42 3.85 1.63
C GLY A 218 1.71 4.63 0.36
N MET A 219 2.92 5.18 0.22
CA MET A 219 3.32 5.92 -0.98
C MET A 219 3.49 5.01 -2.19
N MET A 220 4.02 3.79 -2.01
CA MET A 220 4.13 2.78 -3.07
C MET A 220 2.75 2.40 -3.62
N LEU A 221 1.79 2.11 -2.73
CA LEU A 221 0.42 1.75 -3.10
C LEU A 221 -0.36 2.92 -3.69
N THR A 222 -0.14 4.15 -3.19
CA THR A 222 -0.72 5.36 -3.78
C THR A 222 -0.24 5.57 -5.21
N SER A 223 1.04 5.34 -5.46
CA SER A 223 1.61 5.47 -6.81
C SER A 223 1.01 4.45 -7.77
N MET A 224 0.88 3.20 -7.34
CA MET A 224 0.22 2.16 -8.11
C MET A 224 -1.25 2.53 -8.39
N ALA A 225 -1.98 3.09 -7.41
CA ALA A 225 -3.34 3.56 -7.61
C ALA A 225 -3.43 4.72 -8.62
N LEU A 226 -2.45 5.63 -8.66
CA LEU A 226 -2.40 6.72 -9.64
C LEU A 226 -2.23 6.21 -11.08
N GLU A 227 -1.58 5.06 -11.26
CA GLU A 227 -1.48 4.43 -12.58
C GLU A 227 -2.76 3.65 -12.93
N LEU A 228 -3.38 2.96 -11.96
CA LEU A 228 -4.49 2.03 -12.19
C LEU A 228 -5.88 2.69 -12.18
N CYS A 229 -6.05 3.89 -11.60
CA CYS A 229 -7.37 4.40 -11.25
C CYS A 229 -7.59 5.83 -11.74
N ASP A 230 -8.80 6.10 -12.22
CA ASP A 230 -9.17 7.45 -12.66
C ASP A 230 -9.35 8.41 -11.48
N ASN A 231 -9.92 7.93 -10.39
CA ASN A 231 -10.11 8.71 -9.17
C ASN A 231 -9.40 8.03 -8.00
N VAL A 232 -8.47 8.72 -7.35
CA VAL A 232 -7.70 8.19 -6.23
C VAL A 232 -8.03 8.94 -4.95
N HIS A 233 -8.55 8.22 -3.97
CA HIS A 233 -8.91 8.73 -2.65
C HIS A 233 -8.02 8.10 -1.57
N LEU A 234 -7.39 8.94 -0.74
CA LEU A 234 -6.52 8.49 0.35
C LEU A 234 -7.19 8.70 1.69
N TYR A 235 -7.19 7.66 2.51
CA TYR A 235 -7.73 7.65 3.87
C TYR A 235 -6.65 7.19 4.84
N GLY A 236 -6.57 7.79 6.03
CA GLY A 236 -5.59 7.36 7.03
C GLY A 236 -4.14 7.71 6.73
N PHE A 237 -3.90 8.81 6.00
CA PHE A 237 -2.59 9.36 5.68
C PHE A 237 -2.35 10.63 6.49
N TRP A 238 -2.01 10.48 7.78
CA TRP A 238 -1.75 11.59 8.69
C TRP A 238 -0.63 11.23 9.67
N PRO A 239 0.58 11.75 9.51
CA PRO A 239 1.75 11.33 10.29
C PRO A 239 1.98 12.16 11.56
N PHE A 240 1.02 12.97 11.98
CA PHE A 240 1.17 13.88 13.11
C PHE A 240 0.37 13.41 14.32
N SER A 241 0.78 13.87 15.52
CA SER A 241 0.18 13.48 16.80
C SER A 241 -1.07 14.25 17.18
N LEU A 242 -1.42 15.31 16.44
CA LEU A 242 -2.61 16.12 16.70
C LEU A 242 -3.55 16.06 15.49
N HIS A 243 -4.85 15.97 15.76
CA HIS A 243 -5.88 16.02 14.74
C HIS A 243 -5.90 17.40 14.05
N PRO A 244 -5.99 17.46 12.70
CA PRO A 244 -5.84 18.72 11.97
C PRO A 244 -6.91 19.78 12.25
N HIS A 245 -8.08 19.38 12.74
CA HIS A 245 -9.21 20.29 12.98
C HIS A 245 -9.57 20.45 14.47
N THR A 246 -9.48 19.37 15.26
CA THR A 246 -9.87 19.41 16.69
C THR A 246 -8.68 19.60 17.63
N PHE A 247 -7.44 19.42 17.13
CA PHE A 247 -6.19 19.46 17.91
C PHE A 247 -6.11 18.40 19.02
N GLU A 248 -6.98 17.41 19.01
CA GLU A 248 -6.93 16.27 19.93
C GLU A 248 -5.73 15.38 19.63
N GLU A 249 -5.18 14.75 20.67
CA GLU A 249 -4.08 13.79 20.50
C GLU A 249 -4.54 12.56 19.74
N MET A 250 -3.67 12.08 18.85
CA MET A 250 -3.93 10.94 17.98
C MET A 250 -2.91 9.85 18.17
N THR A 251 -3.34 8.61 18.03
CA THR A 251 -2.48 7.44 18.00
C THR A 251 -1.75 7.28 16.67
N ASN A 252 -0.69 6.50 16.66
CA ASN A 252 0.06 6.21 15.44
C ASN A 252 -0.79 5.45 14.41
N HIS A 253 -1.56 4.43 14.89
CA HIS A 253 -2.54 3.74 14.08
C HIS A 253 -3.92 3.81 14.76
N TYR A 254 -4.99 3.71 13.99
CA TYR A 254 -6.37 3.74 14.52
C TYR A 254 -6.71 2.57 15.45
N TYR A 255 -5.85 1.56 15.53
CA TYR A 255 -6.04 0.33 16.30
C TYR A 255 -4.96 0.11 17.38
N ASP A 256 -4.10 1.08 17.67
CA ASP A 256 -3.11 0.99 18.75
C ASP A 256 -3.11 2.24 19.62
N ASP A 257 -2.48 2.13 20.79
CA ASP A 257 -2.36 3.23 21.76
C ASP A 257 -0.99 3.93 21.69
N LYS A 258 -0.23 3.69 20.62
CA LYS A 258 1.11 4.25 20.45
C LYS A 258 1.02 5.67 19.90
N ARG A 259 1.85 6.56 20.38
CA ARG A 259 2.04 7.89 19.77
C ARG A 259 2.86 7.76 18.48
N PRO A 260 2.58 8.61 17.47
CA PRO A 260 3.43 8.70 16.29
C PRO A 260 4.87 9.02 16.70
N LYS A 261 5.81 8.22 16.22
CA LYS A 261 7.25 8.40 16.46
C LYS A 261 7.94 8.63 15.14
N GLY A 262 8.94 9.50 15.13
CA GLY A 262 9.90 9.56 14.03
C GLY A 262 10.60 8.20 13.86
N GLY A 263 10.87 7.80 12.64
CA GLY A 263 11.41 6.48 12.35
C GLY A 263 12.15 6.40 11.02
N PHE A 264 12.26 5.18 10.52
CA PHE A 264 12.95 4.85 9.27
C PHE A 264 12.41 5.58 8.03
N HIS A 265 11.11 5.95 8.04
CA HIS A 265 10.45 6.69 6.96
C HIS A 265 10.25 8.15 7.34
N ALA A 266 10.48 9.06 6.38
CA ALA A 266 10.19 10.48 6.54
C ALA A 266 8.71 10.77 6.19
N MET A 267 7.78 10.22 6.97
CA MET A 267 6.34 10.34 6.72
C MET A 267 5.83 11.78 6.60
N PRO A 268 6.34 12.79 7.36
CA PRO A 268 5.96 14.18 7.15
C PRO A 268 6.34 14.74 5.77
N GLU A 269 7.46 14.28 5.18
CA GLU A 269 7.88 14.68 3.84
C GLU A 269 7.00 14.04 2.76
N GLU A 270 6.64 12.76 2.92
CA GLU A 270 5.64 12.12 2.04
C GLU A 270 4.29 12.83 2.12
N PHE A 271 3.85 13.17 3.32
CA PHE A 271 2.60 13.90 3.50
C PHE A 271 2.59 15.25 2.78
N LYS A 272 3.69 16.02 2.80
CA LYS A 272 3.82 17.24 2.02
C LYS A 272 3.62 17.00 0.52
N LEU A 273 4.18 15.92 0.01
CA LEU A 273 4.03 15.53 -1.39
C LEU A 273 2.58 15.13 -1.72
N LEU A 274 1.95 14.33 -0.86
CA LEU A 274 0.54 13.95 -1.02
C LEU A 274 -0.39 15.17 -0.93
N LEU A 275 -0.10 16.13 -0.04
CA LEU A 275 -0.84 17.39 0.05
C LEU A 275 -0.66 18.26 -1.21
N LYS A 276 0.54 18.28 -1.80
CA LYS A 276 0.78 18.94 -3.10
C LYS A 276 -0.08 18.33 -4.19
N LEU A 277 -0.12 17.01 -4.30
CA LEU A 277 -0.95 16.29 -5.28
C LEU A 277 -2.46 16.53 -5.04
N HIS A 278 -2.89 16.59 -3.79
CA HIS A 278 -4.25 16.96 -3.42
C HIS A 278 -4.59 18.37 -3.91
N ASN A 279 -3.75 19.36 -3.63
CA ASN A 279 -3.96 20.76 -4.04
C ASN A 279 -3.93 20.92 -5.57
N GLN A 280 -3.18 20.08 -6.26
CA GLN A 280 -3.16 20.01 -7.72
C GLN A 280 -4.39 19.28 -8.31
N GLY A 281 -5.28 18.74 -7.48
CA GLY A 281 -6.46 18.00 -7.92
C GLY A 281 -6.13 16.63 -8.55
N VAL A 282 -4.96 16.06 -8.26
CA VAL A 282 -4.49 14.76 -8.79
C VAL A 282 -5.12 13.61 -8.01
N LEU A 283 -5.18 13.74 -6.69
CA LEU A 283 -5.80 12.77 -5.77
C LEU A 283 -6.52 13.51 -4.65
N LYS A 284 -7.41 12.82 -3.93
CA LYS A 284 -8.12 13.40 -2.78
C LYS A 284 -7.62 12.82 -1.47
N LEU A 285 -7.07 13.66 -0.58
CA LEU A 285 -6.79 13.34 0.82
C LEU A 285 -8.06 13.55 1.66
N HIS A 286 -8.43 12.56 2.47
CA HIS A 286 -9.50 12.67 3.47
C HIS A 286 -8.88 12.84 4.86
N LEU A 287 -8.98 14.04 5.43
CA LEU A 287 -8.38 14.43 6.72
C LEU A 287 -9.45 14.82 7.76
N GLY A 288 -10.57 14.14 7.77
CA GLY A 288 -11.65 14.41 8.71
C GLY A 288 -12.76 13.37 8.62
N ASN A 289 -13.86 13.66 9.30
CA ASN A 289 -15.02 12.79 9.29
C ASN A 289 -15.67 12.77 7.91
N CYS A 290 -15.93 11.55 7.42
CA CYS A 290 -16.75 11.36 6.24
C CYS A 290 -18.21 11.46 6.65
N LYS A 291 -18.86 12.58 6.33
CA LYS A 291 -20.32 12.68 6.55
C LYS A 291 -21.01 11.69 5.59
N PRO A 292 -21.97 10.89 6.07
CA PRO A 292 -22.84 10.19 5.14
C PRO A 292 -23.60 11.24 4.33
N ASN A 293 -23.59 11.09 2.99
CA ASN A 293 -24.53 11.80 2.14
C ASN A 293 -25.94 11.30 2.39
#